data_6f016ca58f9f937c37b4296281fdce96
#
_entry.id   6f016ca58f9f937c37b4296281fdce96
#
_cell.length_a   1.000
_cell.length_b   1.000
_cell.length_c   1.000
_cell.angle_alpha   90.00
_cell.angle_beta   90.00
_cell.angle_gamma   90.00
#
_symmetry.space_group_name_H-M   'P 1'
#
loop_
_entity.id
_entity.type
_entity.pdbx_description
1 polymer ?
#
loop_
_entity_poly.entity_id
_entity_poly.type
_entity_poly.pdbx_seq_one_letter_code
_entity_poly.pdbx_strand_id
1 'polypeptide(L)'
;LITTLYRGYREDGTLFDSSWERGKPFQCVIGTGRVIKGWDQGLMGMRVGGQRKLFVPAHLAYGERQIGAHITPHSNLIFEIELLEVLTRDD
;
A
#
# COMPACT_ATOMS: atom_id res chain seq x y z
N LEU A 1 7.26 12.03 2.57
CA LEU A 1 7.81 10.95 1.74
C LEU A 1 8.17 9.75 2.61
N ILE A 2 7.66 8.61 2.28
CA ILE A 2 8.00 7.37 2.96
C ILE A 2 8.62 6.38 1.97
N THR A 3 9.47 5.52 2.50
CA THR A 3 10.07 4.42 1.76
C THR A 3 9.61 3.12 2.40
N THR A 4 9.01 2.23 1.61
CA THR A 4 8.42 1.00 2.11
C THR A 4 8.86 -0.21 1.32
N LEU A 5 8.75 -1.38 1.96
CA LEU A 5 8.66 -2.66 1.27
C LEU A 5 7.25 -3.19 1.51
N TYR A 6 6.61 -3.70 0.47
CA TYR A 6 5.24 -4.18 0.61
C TYR A 6 4.95 -5.41 -0.25
N ARG A 7 3.92 -6.15 0.16
CA ARG A 7 3.27 -7.19 -0.62
C ARG A 7 1.78 -6.92 -0.64
N GLY A 8 1.19 -6.99 -1.82
CA GLY A 8 -0.25 -6.83 -1.99
C GLY A 8 -0.90 -8.13 -2.43
N TYR A 9 -2.01 -8.48 -1.76
CA TYR A 9 -2.75 -9.72 -2.01
C TYR A 9 -4.20 -9.42 -2.32
N ARG A 10 -4.81 -10.26 -3.15
CA ARG A 10 -6.25 -10.31 -3.29
C ARG A 10 -6.84 -11.05 -2.09
N GLU A 11 -8.16 -10.98 -1.93
CA GLU A 11 -8.85 -11.69 -0.84
C GLU A 11 -8.63 -13.20 -0.86
N ASP A 12 -8.43 -13.77 -2.05
CA ASP A 12 -8.16 -15.20 -2.19
C ASP A 12 -6.73 -15.61 -1.84
N GLY A 13 -5.91 -14.65 -1.40
CA GLY A 13 -4.53 -14.89 -1.03
C GLY A 13 -3.53 -14.79 -2.18
N THR A 14 -4.00 -14.50 -3.39
CA THR A 14 -3.11 -14.36 -4.55
C THR A 14 -2.31 -13.08 -4.47
N LEU A 15 -0.98 -13.20 -4.52
CA LEU A 15 -0.07 -12.06 -4.58
C LEU A 15 -0.22 -11.37 -5.94
N PHE A 16 -0.52 -10.07 -5.95
CA PHE A 16 -0.62 -9.33 -7.20
C PHE A 16 0.51 -8.31 -7.38
N ASP A 17 1.19 -7.91 -6.32
CA ASP A 17 2.29 -6.96 -6.40
C ASP A 17 3.19 -7.11 -5.19
N SER A 18 4.52 -6.91 -5.38
CA SER A 18 5.47 -7.00 -4.29
C SER A 18 6.73 -6.22 -4.61
N SER A 19 7.04 -5.23 -3.78
CA SER A 19 8.32 -4.53 -3.87
C SER A 19 9.48 -5.37 -3.35
N TRP A 20 9.21 -6.30 -2.40
CA TRP A 20 10.23 -7.24 -1.95
C TRP A 20 10.78 -8.09 -3.10
N GLU A 21 9.88 -8.63 -3.93
CA GLU A 21 10.28 -9.50 -5.03
C GLU A 21 10.99 -8.74 -6.14
N ARG A 22 10.64 -7.47 -6.33
CA ARG A 22 11.34 -6.62 -7.29
C ARG A 22 12.72 -6.20 -6.79
N GLY A 23 12.99 -6.35 -5.49
CA GLY A 23 14.24 -5.89 -4.88
C GLY A 23 14.38 -4.37 -4.84
N LYS A 24 13.28 -3.65 -4.97
CA LYS A 24 13.26 -2.19 -5.01
C LYS A 24 12.25 -1.65 -4.02
N PRO A 25 12.68 -0.86 -3.02
CA PRO A 25 11.74 -0.18 -2.14
C PRO A 25 10.83 0.77 -2.93
N PHE A 26 9.62 0.92 -2.42
CA PHE A 26 8.62 1.81 -3.01
C PHE A 26 8.56 3.10 -2.21
N GLN A 27 8.76 4.24 -2.87
CA GLN A 27 8.64 5.56 -2.26
C GLN A 27 7.31 6.20 -2.65
N CYS A 28 6.65 6.79 -1.68
CA CYS A 28 5.42 7.52 -1.93
C CYS A 28 5.20 8.63 -0.90
N VAL A 29 4.31 9.54 -1.25
CA VAL A 29 3.86 10.61 -0.34
C VAL A 29 2.49 10.21 0.15
N ILE A 30 2.31 10.14 1.47
CA ILE A 30 1.03 9.81 2.07
C ILE A 30 0.30 11.06 2.57
N GLY A 31 -1.03 10.94 2.72
CA GLY A 31 -1.86 12.04 3.22
C GLY A 31 -2.26 13.05 2.16
N THR A 32 -1.91 12.83 0.89
CA THR A 32 -2.13 13.79 -0.19
C THR A 32 -2.97 13.25 -1.34
N GLY A 33 -3.51 12.04 -1.21
CA GLY A 33 -4.30 11.41 -2.26
C GLY A 33 -3.50 10.85 -3.43
N ARG A 34 -2.18 10.70 -3.28
CA ARG A 34 -1.31 10.15 -4.34
C ARG A 34 -1.25 8.63 -4.34
N VAL A 35 -1.72 8.00 -3.28
CA VAL A 35 -1.86 6.56 -3.17
C VAL A 35 -3.31 6.24 -2.83
N ILE A 36 -3.68 4.97 -2.86
CA ILE A 36 -5.05 4.58 -2.51
C ILE A 36 -5.37 5.04 -1.08
N LYS A 37 -6.64 5.35 -0.84
CA LYS A 37 -7.07 5.89 0.45
C LYS A 37 -6.73 4.97 1.62
N GLY A 38 -6.78 3.67 1.41
CA GLY A 38 -6.40 2.70 2.45
C GLY A 38 -4.97 2.88 2.93
N TRP A 39 -4.06 3.25 2.03
CA TRP A 39 -2.68 3.57 2.39
C TRP A 39 -2.58 4.91 3.10
N ASP A 40 -3.24 5.95 2.56
CA ASP A 40 -3.21 7.27 3.20
C ASP A 40 -3.71 7.21 4.64
N GLN A 41 -4.72 6.40 4.91
CA GLN A 41 -5.29 6.25 6.25
C GLN A 41 -4.53 5.22 7.09
N GLY A 42 -4.20 4.09 6.48
CA GLY A 42 -3.64 2.94 7.20
C GLY A 42 -2.19 3.08 7.62
N LEU A 43 -1.42 3.91 6.93
CA LEU A 43 0.00 4.09 7.24
C LEU A 43 0.26 5.22 8.23
N MET A 44 -0.76 5.96 8.61
CA MET A 44 -0.61 7.03 9.59
C MET A 44 -0.17 6.46 10.93
N GLY A 45 0.80 7.12 11.56
CA GLY A 45 1.31 6.72 12.86
C GLY A 45 2.29 5.55 12.84
N MET A 46 2.62 5.02 11.67
CA MET A 46 3.61 3.96 11.54
C MET A 46 5.01 4.48 11.83
N ARG A 47 5.82 3.66 12.50
CA ARG A 47 7.20 4.01 12.83
C ARG A 47 8.19 3.27 11.94
N VAL A 48 9.35 3.88 11.71
CA VAL A 48 10.44 3.24 10.96
C VAL A 48 10.81 1.91 11.63
N GLY A 49 10.95 0.88 10.81
CA GLY A 49 11.19 -0.49 11.26
C GLY A 49 9.93 -1.25 11.60
N GLY A 50 8.78 -0.57 11.66
CA GLY A 50 7.50 -1.21 11.93
C GLY A 50 6.94 -1.95 10.73
N GLN A 51 6.09 -2.93 11.01
CA GLN A 51 5.36 -3.67 10.00
C GLN A 51 3.88 -3.55 10.29
N ARG A 52 3.08 -3.45 9.24
CA ARG A 52 1.63 -3.32 9.38
C ARG A 52 0.94 -4.11 8.29
N LYS A 53 -0.13 -4.81 8.66
CA LYS A 53 -1.00 -5.49 7.71
C LYS A 53 -2.29 -4.69 7.60
N LEU A 54 -2.64 -4.32 6.37
CA LEU A 54 -3.83 -3.52 6.09
C LEU A 54 -4.85 -4.35 5.34
N PHE A 55 -6.09 -4.35 5.81
CA PHE A 55 -7.24 -4.83 5.05
C PHE A 55 -7.91 -3.63 4.43
N VAL A 56 -7.89 -3.56 3.11
CA VAL A 56 -8.34 -2.38 2.38
C VAL A 56 -9.59 -2.74 1.58
N PRO A 57 -10.77 -2.31 2.01
CA PRO A 57 -11.98 -2.55 1.23
C PRO A 57 -11.92 -1.80 -0.09
N ALA A 58 -12.66 -2.28 -1.08
CA ALA A 58 -12.61 -1.77 -2.44
C ALA A 58 -12.78 -0.25 -2.52
N HIS A 59 -13.67 0.33 -1.72
CA HIS A 59 -13.92 1.78 -1.77
C HIS A 59 -12.75 2.63 -1.27
N LEU A 60 -11.80 2.01 -0.55
CA LEU A 60 -10.56 2.66 -0.12
C LEU A 60 -9.36 2.22 -0.96
N ALA A 61 -9.59 1.41 -1.98
CA ALA A 61 -8.59 0.96 -2.95
C ALA A 61 -8.97 1.49 -4.34
N TYR A 62 -9.27 0.59 -5.26
CA TYR A 62 -9.55 0.98 -6.66
C TYR A 62 -11.04 1.00 -7.01
N GLY A 63 -11.92 0.69 -6.04
CA GLY A 63 -13.35 0.80 -6.22
C GLY A 63 -13.88 -0.07 -7.36
N GLU A 64 -14.58 0.56 -8.30
CA GLU A 64 -15.16 -0.11 -9.44
C GLU A 64 -14.20 -0.27 -10.62
N ARG A 65 -12.97 0.20 -10.47
CA ARG A 65 -11.97 0.11 -11.53
C ARG A 65 -11.37 -1.28 -11.62
N GLN A 66 -11.07 -1.68 -12.84
CA GLN A 66 -10.21 -2.84 -13.08
C GLN A 66 -8.79 -2.34 -13.30
N ILE A 67 -7.83 -2.92 -12.57
CA ILE A 67 -6.42 -2.57 -12.67
C ILE A 67 -5.66 -3.80 -13.17
N GLY A 68 -5.26 -3.76 -14.43
CA GLY A 68 -4.58 -4.88 -15.06
C GLY A 68 -5.42 -6.15 -15.04
N ALA A 69 -4.76 -7.31 -14.98
CA ALA A 69 -5.43 -8.62 -14.97
C ALA A 69 -5.76 -9.10 -13.54
N HIS A 70 -5.21 -8.46 -12.51
CA HIS A 70 -5.24 -8.99 -11.15
C HIS A 70 -6.28 -8.33 -10.25
N ILE A 71 -6.57 -7.05 -10.46
CA ILE A 71 -7.51 -6.32 -9.63
C ILE A 71 -8.78 -6.08 -10.42
N THR A 72 -9.81 -6.85 -10.09
CA THR A 72 -11.13 -6.72 -10.69
C THR A 72 -11.95 -5.64 -9.97
N PRO A 73 -13.07 -5.16 -10.55
CA PRO A 73 -13.95 -4.24 -9.83
C PRO A 73 -14.39 -4.80 -8.49
N HIS A 74 -14.54 -3.92 -7.51
CA HIS A 74 -14.97 -4.26 -6.15
C HIS A 74 -14.02 -5.21 -5.40
N SER A 75 -12.73 -5.17 -5.72
CA SER A 75 -11.74 -6.03 -5.04
C SER A 75 -11.33 -5.43 -3.70
N ASN A 76 -11.47 -6.22 -2.64
CA ASN A 76 -10.87 -5.94 -1.36
C ASN A 76 -9.43 -6.46 -1.39
N LEU A 77 -8.51 -5.70 -0.83
CA LEU A 77 -7.09 -6.01 -0.92
C LEU A 77 -6.47 -6.13 0.47
N ILE A 78 -5.36 -6.87 0.53
CA ILE A 78 -4.59 -7.04 1.76
C ILE A 78 -3.17 -6.62 1.46
N PHE A 79 -2.61 -5.74 2.29
CA PHE A 79 -1.22 -5.30 2.14
C PHE A 79 -0.43 -5.63 3.41
N GLU A 80 0.77 -6.16 3.22
CA GLU A 80 1.77 -6.27 4.26
C GLU A 80 2.86 -5.27 3.96
N ILE A 81 3.12 -4.35 4.88
CA ILE A 81 3.97 -3.19 4.64
C ILE A 81 4.99 -3.05 5.75
N GLU A 82 6.25 -2.87 5.35
CA GLU A 82 7.33 -2.50 6.28
C GLU A 82 7.78 -1.09 5.95
N LEU A 83 7.87 -0.23 6.97
CA LEU A 83 8.32 1.14 6.81
C LEU A 83 9.82 1.20 7.02
N LEU A 84 10.56 1.59 5.97
CA LEU A 84 12.01 1.66 6.01
C LEU A 84 12.52 3.04 6.40
N GLU A 85 11.84 4.09 5.92
CA GLU A 85 12.32 5.46 6.09
C GLU A 85 11.17 6.44 5.99
N VAL A 86 11.27 7.52 6.76
CA VAL A 86 10.35 8.65 6.67
C VAL A 86 11.19 9.91 6.48
N LEU A 87 10.91 10.64 5.39
CA LEU A 87 11.51 11.92 5.16
C LEU A 87 10.43 12.98 5.34
N THR A 88 10.62 13.83 6.32
CA THR A 88 9.72 14.95 6.53
C THR A 88 10.23 16.16 5.76
N ARG A 89 9.27 17.01 5.38
CA ARG A 89 9.59 18.22 4.67
C ARG A 89 10.07 19.26 5.67
N ASP A 90 11.26 19.76 5.43
CA ASP A 90 11.78 20.89 6.22
C ASP A 90 11.28 22.19 5.58
N ASP A 91 10.46 22.88 6.30
CA ASP A 91 9.95 24.19 5.86
C ASP A 91 10.67 25.33 6.54
#